data_9a7d3c0bf07a448b3dc6e3f97a36eee2
#
_entry.id   9a7d3c0bf07a448b3dc6e3f97a36eee2
#
_cell.length_a   1.000
_cell.length_b   1.000
_cell.length_c   1.000
_cell.angle_alpha   90.00
_cell.angle_beta   90.00
_cell.angle_gamma   90.00
#
_symmetry.space_group_name_H-M   'P 1'
#
loop_
_entity.id
_entity.type
_entity.pdbx_description
1 polymer ?
#
loop_
_entity_poly.entity_id
_entity_poly.type
_entity_poly.pdbx_seq_one_letter_code
_entity_poly.pdbx_strand_id
1 'polypeptide(L)'
;MNRSDFLRSSSGLACAACAATILGSSSAAATEESSTLQGQLDQAKGESAFTNNWLSDLFDAIESEVDRPTQERLLEACGRGCYRRHKFKQDIATEGSGDLDKLLAAYRKNFGVERVGDAVHIRYGGGKCFCPAAKNRPPRSNDVQCECTKATHLMVFETALGRKFKGEIVESVRRGGSNCHIAIHLS
;
A
#
# COMPACT_ATOMS: atom_id res chain seq x y z
N MET A 1 -19.31 31.87 3.29
CA MET A 1 -18.73 32.81 2.29
C MET A 1 -18.47 32.01 1.04
N ASN A 2 -19.21 32.26 -0.03
CA ASN A 2 -19.20 31.45 -1.25
C ASN A 2 -18.15 32.00 -2.23
N ARG A 3 -17.46 31.12 -2.93
CA ARG A 3 -16.34 31.43 -3.87
C ARG A 3 -16.70 32.37 -5.04
N SER A 4 -17.98 32.60 -5.26
CA SER A 4 -18.54 33.44 -6.33
C SER A 4 -18.60 34.93 -6.00
N ASP A 5 -18.44 35.33 -4.73
CA ASP A 5 -18.58 36.75 -4.33
C ASP A 5 -17.26 37.54 -4.39
N PHE A 6 -16.12 36.83 -4.57
CA PHE A 6 -14.81 37.48 -4.64
C PHE A 6 -14.48 38.08 -6.03
N LEU A 7 -15.24 37.72 -7.08
CA LEU A 7 -14.93 38.11 -8.47
C LEU A 7 -15.79 39.26 -9.01
N ARG A 8 -16.59 39.93 -8.14
CA ARG A 8 -17.55 40.99 -8.62
C ARG A 8 -17.22 42.42 -8.15
N SER A 9 -16.06 42.64 -7.52
CA SER A 9 -15.75 44.00 -7.04
C SER A 9 -14.35 44.44 -7.50
N SER A 10 -14.20 44.72 -8.78
CA SER A 10 -13.20 45.65 -9.28
C SER A 10 -13.46 45.99 -10.74
N SER A 11 -14.47 46.82 -10.95
CA SER A 11 -14.63 47.58 -12.21
C SER A 11 -13.91 48.91 -12.01
N GLY A 12 -12.96 49.22 -12.88
CA GLY A 12 -12.71 50.62 -13.12
C GLY A 12 -11.23 51.04 -13.24
N LEU A 13 -10.94 51.39 -14.42
CA LEU A 13 -9.94 52.36 -14.94
C LEU A 13 -8.65 51.82 -15.53
N ALA A 14 -8.63 51.98 -16.82
CA ALA A 14 -7.56 51.71 -17.75
C ALA A 14 -6.31 52.57 -17.48
N CYS A 15 -5.10 51.91 -17.57
CA CYS A 15 -3.90 52.53 -18.06
C CYS A 15 -3.23 51.53 -19.00
N ALA A 16 -3.30 51.84 -20.28
CA ALA A 16 -2.78 51.05 -21.39
C ALA A 16 -1.26 51.08 -21.58
N ALA A 17 -0.50 51.30 -20.50
CA ALA A 17 0.97 51.41 -20.57
C ALA A 17 1.75 50.40 -19.71
N CYS A 18 1.13 49.46 -19.04
CA CYS A 18 1.81 48.45 -18.18
C CYS A 18 1.68 47.02 -18.67
N ALA A 19 1.19 46.78 -19.90
CA ALA A 19 0.92 45.41 -20.38
C ALA A 19 2.16 44.64 -20.89
N ALA A 20 3.34 45.27 -20.99
CA ALA A 20 4.53 44.61 -21.54
C ALA A 20 5.48 43.99 -20.49
N THR A 21 5.33 44.28 -19.21
CA THR A 21 6.26 43.81 -18.16
C THR A 21 5.71 42.65 -17.29
N ILE A 22 4.41 42.34 -17.37
CA ILE A 22 3.80 41.29 -16.53
C ILE A 22 3.91 39.90 -17.16
N LEU A 23 4.05 39.77 -18.46
CA LEU A 23 4.13 38.50 -19.18
C LEU A 23 5.50 37.80 -19.07
N GLY A 24 6.57 38.55 -18.78
CA GLY A 24 7.92 37.99 -18.63
C GLY A 24 8.21 37.35 -17.27
N SER A 25 7.60 37.85 -16.19
CA SER A 25 7.89 37.39 -14.82
C SER A 25 7.21 36.10 -14.45
N SER A 26 6.02 35.83 -15.01
CA SER A 26 5.26 34.61 -14.72
C SER A 26 5.90 33.36 -15.35
N SER A 27 6.57 33.50 -16.50
CA SER A 27 7.21 32.39 -17.21
C SER A 27 8.47 31.91 -16.49
N ALA A 28 9.29 32.82 -15.98
CA ALA A 28 10.53 32.49 -15.29
C ALA A 28 10.27 31.81 -13.93
N ALA A 29 9.33 32.32 -13.14
CA ALA A 29 8.97 31.74 -11.85
C ALA A 29 8.37 30.33 -12.01
N ALA A 30 7.50 30.11 -13.00
CA ALA A 30 6.95 28.79 -13.30
C ALA A 30 8.02 27.79 -13.77
N THR A 31 9.05 28.25 -14.44
CA THR A 31 10.17 27.39 -14.91
C THR A 31 11.07 27.01 -13.74
N GLU A 32 11.38 27.91 -12.83
CA GLU A 32 12.19 27.64 -11.65
C GLU A 32 11.47 26.69 -10.68
N GLU A 33 10.18 26.88 -10.43
CA GLU A 33 9.37 26.01 -9.60
C GLU A 33 9.27 24.59 -10.21
N SER A 34 9.08 24.50 -11.54
CA SER A 34 9.07 23.21 -12.24
C SER A 34 10.42 22.50 -12.16
N SER A 35 11.55 23.21 -12.28
CA SER A 35 12.90 22.62 -12.16
C SER A 35 13.18 22.13 -10.74
N THR A 36 12.72 22.85 -9.73
CA THR A 36 12.84 22.47 -8.32
C THR A 36 12.01 21.23 -8.00
N LEU A 37 10.77 21.15 -8.49
CA LEU A 37 9.90 19.99 -8.32
C LEU A 37 10.47 18.76 -9.04
N GLN A 38 11.02 18.92 -10.23
CA GLN A 38 11.68 17.83 -10.95
C GLN A 38 12.90 17.30 -10.17
N GLY A 39 13.73 18.20 -9.61
CA GLY A 39 14.87 17.82 -8.78
C GLY A 39 14.45 17.04 -7.54
N GLN A 40 13.40 17.48 -6.83
CA GLN A 40 12.84 16.78 -5.68
C GLN A 40 12.29 15.40 -6.07
N LEU A 41 11.62 15.31 -7.22
CA LEU A 41 11.09 14.03 -7.72
C LEU A 41 12.23 13.05 -8.05
N ASP A 42 13.29 13.52 -8.67
CA ASP A 42 14.44 12.67 -9.05
C ASP A 42 15.22 12.22 -7.80
N GLN A 43 15.37 13.09 -6.81
CA GLN A 43 15.91 12.70 -5.50
C GLN A 43 15.05 11.63 -4.83
N ALA A 44 13.74 11.83 -4.74
CA ALA A 44 12.83 10.86 -4.14
C ALA A 44 12.83 9.50 -4.87
N LYS A 45 12.94 9.51 -6.21
CA LYS A 45 13.13 8.28 -6.99
C LYS A 45 14.45 7.59 -6.67
N GLY A 46 15.54 8.34 -6.53
CA GLY A 46 16.86 7.82 -6.16
C GLY A 46 16.84 7.16 -4.78
N GLU A 47 16.28 7.83 -3.79
CA GLU A 47 16.13 7.29 -2.43
C GLU A 47 15.24 6.03 -2.40
N SER A 48 14.15 6.05 -3.18
CA SER A 48 13.26 4.88 -3.31
C SER A 48 13.99 3.69 -3.97
N ALA A 49 14.77 3.95 -5.03
CA ALA A 49 15.55 2.92 -5.71
C ALA A 49 16.61 2.32 -4.78
N PHE A 50 17.35 3.16 -4.05
CA PHE A 50 18.32 2.70 -3.05
C PHE A 50 17.67 1.82 -1.98
N THR A 51 16.57 2.28 -1.40
CA THR A 51 15.85 1.54 -0.37
C THR A 51 15.33 0.19 -0.89
N ASN A 52 14.79 0.16 -2.12
CA ASN A 52 14.30 -1.08 -2.73
C ASN A 52 15.43 -2.07 -3.02
N ASN A 53 16.59 -1.60 -3.48
CA ASN A 53 17.76 -2.46 -3.69
C ASN A 53 18.26 -3.03 -2.37
N TRP A 54 18.43 -2.18 -1.36
CA TRP A 54 18.85 -2.63 -0.03
C TRP A 54 17.88 -3.65 0.59
N LEU A 55 16.56 -3.43 0.45
CA LEU A 55 15.57 -4.41 0.89
C LEU A 55 15.67 -5.72 0.10
N SER A 56 15.96 -5.67 -1.18
CA SER A 56 16.18 -6.88 -1.98
C SER A 56 17.37 -7.69 -1.45
N ASP A 57 18.49 -7.03 -1.21
CA ASP A 57 19.70 -7.66 -0.66
C ASP A 57 19.45 -8.24 0.74
N LEU A 58 18.70 -7.52 1.59
CA LEU A 58 18.30 -8.00 2.91
C LEU A 58 17.43 -9.25 2.82
N PHE A 59 16.47 -9.32 1.90
CA PHE A 59 15.67 -10.53 1.72
C PHE A 59 16.49 -11.70 1.20
N ASP A 60 17.44 -11.44 0.31
CA ASP A 60 18.34 -12.46 -0.21
C ASP A 60 19.23 -13.01 0.91
N ALA A 61 19.75 -12.13 1.77
CA ALA A 61 20.52 -12.54 2.95
C ALA A 61 19.66 -13.33 3.96
N ILE A 62 18.42 -12.91 4.23
CA ILE A 62 17.51 -13.68 5.10
C ILE A 62 17.22 -15.05 4.51
N GLU A 63 17.01 -15.16 3.20
CA GLU A 63 16.74 -16.44 2.55
C GLU A 63 17.94 -17.39 2.55
N SER A 64 19.19 -16.86 2.49
CA SER A 64 20.41 -17.67 2.46
C SER A 64 20.96 -18.04 3.84
N GLU A 65 20.86 -17.13 4.82
CA GLU A 65 21.57 -17.25 6.09
C GLU A 65 20.68 -17.68 7.26
N VAL A 66 19.34 -17.60 7.10
CA VAL A 66 18.40 -17.85 8.19
C VAL A 66 17.50 -19.06 7.88
N ASP A 67 17.27 -19.92 8.89
CA ASP A 67 16.36 -21.07 8.75
C ASP A 67 14.91 -20.64 8.47
N ARG A 68 14.16 -21.47 7.74
CA ARG A 68 12.81 -21.19 7.30
C ARG A 68 11.85 -20.77 8.41
N PRO A 69 11.77 -21.46 9.56
CA PRO A 69 10.88 -21.03 10.66
C PRO A 69 11.21 -19.64 11.18
N THR A 70 12.48 -19.27 11.22
CA THR A 70 12.91 -17.93 11.65
C THR A 70 12.58 -16.88 10.59
N GLN A 71 12.77 -17.16 9.28
CA GLN A 71 12.33 -16.31 8.19
C GLN A 71 10.83 -15.98 8.32
N GLU A 72 9.99 -16.99 8.51
CA GLU A 72 8.55 -16.84 8.65
C GLU A 72 8.18 -15.95 9.85
N ARG A 73 8.76 -16.19 11.02
CA ARG A 73 8.53 -15.35 12.21
C ARG A 73 8.92 -13.89 11.99
N LEU A 74 10.04 -13.63 11.32
CA LEU A 74 10.50 -12.28 11.00
C LEU A 74 9.50 -11.57 10.08
N LEU A 75 9.08 -12.23 9.02
CA LEU A 75 8.13 -11.66 8.06
C LEU A 75 6.72 -11.51 8.65
N GLU A 76 6.28 -12.42 9.50
CA GLU A 76 5.03 -12.26 10.24
C GLU A 76 5.08 -11.06 11.19
N ALA A 77 6.21 -10.83 11.88
CA ALA A 77 6.40 -9.63 12.71
C ALA A 77 6.32 -8.34 11.88
N CYS A 78 6.90 -8.33 10.67
CA CYS A 78 6.74 -7.23 9.71
C CYS A 78 5.28 -7.02 9.30
N GLY A 79 4.53 -8.09 9.06
CA GLY A 79 3.11 -8.04 8.72
C GLY A 79 2.24 -7.43 9.82
N ARG A 80 2.50 -7.79 11.07
CA ARG A 80 1.85 -7.18 12.26
C ARG A 80 2.20 -5.69 12.36
N GLY A 81 3.44 -5.30 12.08
CA GLY A 81 3.87 -3.91 11.98
C GLY A 81 3.17 -3.16 10.83
N CYS A 82 3.00 -3.82 9.68
CA CYS A 82 2.30 -3.26 8.53
C CYS A 82 0.83 -2.95 8.87
N TYR A 83 0.12 -3.85 9.56
CA TYR A 83 -1.23 -3.58 10.06
C TYR A 83 -1.29 -2.31 10.92
N ARG A 84 -0.40 -2.17 11.88
CA ARG A 84 -0.39 -1.02 12.81
C ARG A 84 -0.11 0.33 12.12
N ARG A 85 0.57 0.33 10.96
CA ARG A 85 0.92 1.56 10.22
C ARG A 85 -0.09 1.95 9.14
N HIS A 86 -1.01 1.06 8.76
CA HIS A 86 -1.95 1.34 7.67
C HIS A 86 -3.39 1.45 8.16
N LYS A 87 -3.85 2.70 8.24
CA LYS A 87 -5.19 3.04 8.75
C LYS A 87 -6.31 2.23 8.07
N PHE A 88 -6.30 2.09 6.75
CA PHE A 88 -7.38 1.38 6.03
C PHE A 88 -7.56 -0.07 6.50
N LYS A 89 -6.49 -0.74 6.97
CA LYS A 89 -6.56 -2.10 7.53
C LYS A 89 -7.18 -2.11 8.91
N GLN A 90 -6.89 -1.08 9.70
CA GLN A 90 -7.50 -0.87 11.02
C GLN A 90 -8.98 -0.52 10.86
N ASP A 91 -9.34 0.28 9.85
CA ASP A 91 -10.73 0.61 9.55
C ASP A 91 -11.55 -0.64 9.20
N ILE A 92 -11.01 -1.55 8.39
CA ILE A 92 -11.63 -2.85 8.11
C ILE A 92 -11.90 -3.64 9.41
N ALA A 93 -10.91 -3.72 10.31
CA ALA A 93 -11.06 -4.42 11.58
C ALA A 93 -12.09 -3.76 12.49
N THR A 94 -12.12 -2.43 12.53
CA THR A 94 -13.07 -1.64 13.33
C THR A 94 -14.51 -1.82 12.82
N GLU A 95 -14.73 -1.74 11.50
CA GLU A 95 -16.03 -1.95 10.88
C GLU A 95 -16.57 -3.38 11.12
N GLY A 96 -15.67 -4.36 11.19
CA GLY A 96 -15.99 -5.78 11.43
C GLY A 96 -15.99 -6.20 12.90
N SER A 97 -15.83 -5.27 13.83
CA SER A 97 -15.67 -5.60 15.25
C SER A 97 -16.79 -6.47 15.81
N GLY A 98 -16.43 -7.63 16.35
CA GLY A 98 -17.32 -8.59 16.98
C GLY A 98 -18.23 -9.38 16.02
N ASP A 99 -18.15 -9.15 14.70
CA ASP A 99 -19.11 -9.71 13.74
C ASP A 99 -18.39 -10.10 12.43
N LEU A 100 -18.38 -11.40 12.12
CA LEU A 100 -17.72 -11.92 10.92
C LEU A 100 -18.35 -11.40 9.64
N ASP A 101 -19.68 -11.29 9.55
CA ASP A 101 -20.35 -10.88 8.31
C ASP A 101 -20.08 -9.40 8.01
N LYS A 102 -20.03 -8.55 9.05
CA LYS A 102 -19.58 -7.15 8.91
C LYS A 102 -18.12 -7.06 8.49
N LEU A 103 -17.25 -7.90 9.06
CA LEU A 103 -15.84 -7.97 8.67
C LEU A 103 -15.70 -8.34 7.19
N LEU A 104 -16.42 -9.35 6.72
CA LEU A 104 -16.41 -9.75 5.31
C LEU A 104 -16.96 -8.65 4.40
N ALA A 105 -18.01 -7.94 4.83
CA ALA A 105 -18.54 -6.79 4.10
C ALA A 105 -17.52 -5.66 3.97
N ALA A 106 -16.80 -5.34 5.06
CA ALA A 106 -15.72 -4.36 5.05
C ALA A 106 -14.56 -4.77 4.12
N TYR A 107 -14.18 -6.05 4.14
CA TYR A 107 -13.17 -6.61 3.24
C TYR A 107 -13.54 -6.47 1.76
N ARG A 108 -14.81 -6.74 1.39
CA ARG A 108 -15.29 -6.70 0.00
C ARG A 108 -15.16 -5.32 -0.66
N LYS A 109 -14.98 -4.26 0.11
CA LYS A 109 -14.70 -2.93 -0.43
C LYS A 109 -13.34 -2.83 -1.15
N ASN A 110 -12.39 -3.72 -0.80
CA ASN A 110 -11.01 -3.66 -1.27
C ASN A 110 -10.48 -4.97 -1.85
N PHE A 111 -11.11 -6.11 -1.55
CA PHE A 111 -10.62 -7.46 -1.88
C PHE A 111 -11.75 -8.36 -2.35
N GLY A 112 -11.42 -9.32 -3.20
CA GLY A 112 -12.30 -10.44 -3.45
C GLY A 112 -12.35 -11.35 -2.22
N VAL A 113 -13.51 -11.44 -1.55
CA VAL A 113 -13.64 -12.21 -0.30
C VAL A 113 -14.84 -13.14 -0.37
N GLU A 114 -14.58 -14.39 -0.06
CA GLU A 114 -15.57 -15.46 -0.04
C GLU A 114 -15.36 -16.34 1.20
N ARG A 115 -16.45 -16.74 1.84
CA ARG A 115 -16.44 -17.79 2.87
C ARG A 115 -16.80 -19.12 2.23
N VAL A 116 -15.95 -20.12 2.39
CA VAL A 116 -16.17 -21.50 1.94
C VAL A 116 -15.98 -22.42 3.14
N GLY A 117 -17.07 -22.97 3.64
CA GLY A 117 -17.05 -23.81 4.85
C GLY A 117 -16.48 -23.06 6.06
N ASP A 118 -15.39 -23.59 6.61
CA ASP A 118 -14.70 -23.06 7.78
C ASP A 118 -13.47 -22.22 7.42
N ALA A 119 -13.44 -21.66 6.22
CA ALA A 119 -12.36 -20.78 5.79
C ALA A 119 -12.89 -19.53 5.08
N VAL A 120 -12.16 -18.42 5.23
CA VAL A 120 -12.35 -17.19 4.46
C VAL A 120 -11.21 -17.06 3.47
N HIS A 121 -11.56 -17.01 2.21
CA HIS A 121 -10.64 -16.85 1.09
C HIS A 121 -10.57 -15.39 0.67
N ILE A 122 -9.37 -14.81 0.70
CA ILE A 122 -9.08 -13.43 0.32
C ILE A 122 -8.24 -13.46 -0.95
N ARG A 123 -8.73 -12.86 -2.03
CA ARG A 123 -8.09 -12.85 -3.35
C ARG A 123 -7.86 -11.45 -3.85
N TYR A 124 -6.70 -11.19 -4.44
CA TYR A 124 -6.33 -9.92 -5.06
C TYR A 124 -5.10 -10.09 -5.95
N GLY A 125 -4.77 -9.08 -6.73
CA GLY A 125 -3.51 -9.06 -7.47
C GLY A 125 -3.64 -8.94 -8.97
N GLY A 126 -4.39 -9.82 -9.65
CA GLY A 126 -4.53 -9.80 -11.10
C GLY A 126 -3.18 -9.84 -11.83
N GLY A 127 -2.30 -10.79 -11.47
CA GLY A 127 -0.99 -10.99 -12.07
C GLY A 127 0.12 -10.04 -11.59
N LYS A 128 -0.15 -9.14 -10.65
CA LYS A 128 0.84 -8.17 -10.15
C LYS A 128 0.97 -8.22 -8.63
N CYS A 129 2.21 -8.16 -8.14
CA CYS A 129 2.46 -7.98 -6.72
C CYS A 129 2.31 -6.49 -6.36
N PHE A 130 1.46 -6.18 -5.38
CA PHE A 130 1.24 -4.82 -4.90
C PHE A 130 2.10 -4.44 -3.70
N CYS A 131 2.84 -5.38 -3.11
CA CYS A 131 3.70 -5.09 -1.96
C CYS A 131 4.86 -4.18 -2.40
N PRO A 132 4.98 -2.93 -1.91
CA PRO A 132 6.06 -2.03 -2.33
C PRO A 132 7.44 -2.58 -2.04
N ALA A 133 7.60 -3.33 -0.96
CA ALA A 133 8.87 -3.93 -0.56
C ALA A 133 9.30 -5.13 -1.43
N ALA A 134 8.41 -5.67 -2.27
CA ALA A 134 8.70 -6.90 -3.02
C ALA A 134 8.40 -6.82 -4.51
N LYS A 135 7.59 -5.86 -4.94
CA LYS A 135 7.09 -5.81 -6.32
C LYS A 135 8.18 -5.77 -7.39
N ASN A 136 9.36 -5.27 -7.04
CA ASN A 136 10.49 -5.11 -7.95
C ASN A 136 11.45 -6.32 -7.96
N ARG A 137 11.27 -7.30 -7.06
CA ARG A 137 12.08 -8.53 -7.04
C ARG A 137 11.50 -9.57 -8.01
N PRO A 138 12.31 -10.40 -8.68
CA PRO A 138 11.80 -11.51 -9.47
C PRO A 138 11.02 -12.50 -8.59
N PRO A 139 9.98 -13.18 -9.10
CA PRO A 139 9.28 -14.24 -8.37
C PRO A 139 10.22 -15.41 -8.03
N ARG A 140 9.99 -16.06 -6.87
CA ARG A 140 10.72 -17.26 -6.42
C ARG A 140 9.72 -18.26 -5.84
N SER A 141 9.82 -19.53 -6.17
CA SER A 141 8.85 -20.56 -5.77
C SER A 141 8.64 -20.63 -4.24
N ASN A 142 9.66 -20.35 -3.46
CA ASN A 142 9.64 -20.38 -1.99
C ASN A 142 9.72 -18.98 -1.35
N ASP A 143 9.32 -17.93 -2.07
CA ASP A 143 9.39 -16.57 -1.54
C ASP A 143 8.67 -16.45 -0.19
N VAL A 144 9.44 -16.13 0.85
CA VAL A 144 8.96 -16.02 2.22
C VAL A 144 8.20 -14.73 2.48
N GLN A 145 8.34 -13.73 1.64
CA GLN A 145 7.80 -12.39 1.88
C GLN A 145 6.28 -12.35 2.02
N CYS A 146 5.57 -13.29 1.37
CA CYS A 146 4.12 -13.35 1.49
C CYS A 146 3.63 -13.71 2.90
N GLU A 147 4.49 -14.24 3.77
CA GLU A 147 4.19 -14.44 5.20
C GLU A 147 3.87 -13.11 5.89
N CYS A 148 4.53 -12.02 5.48
CA CYS A 148 4.19 -10.67 5.92
C CYS A 148 2.75 -10.29 5.58
N THR A 149 2.31 -10.60 4.37
CA THR A 149 0.94 -10.29 3.92
C THR A 149 -0.08 -11.17 4.64
N LYS A 150 0.18 -12.48 4.77
CA LYS A 150 -0.65 -13.41 5.56
C LYS A 150 -0.85 -12.87 6.98
N ALA A 151 0.24 -12.52 7.66
CA ALA A 151 0.19 -11.99 9.03
C ALA A 151 -0.56 -10.67 9.15
N THR A 152 -0.54 -9.83 8.12
CA THR A 152 -1.37 -8.62 8.09
C THR A 152 -2.86 -8.96 8.10
N HIS A 153 -3.30 -9.91 7.27
CA HIS A 153 -4.70 -10.34 7.26
C HIS A 153 -5.10 -11.02 8.56
N LEU A 154 -4.23 -11.87 9.12
CA LEU A 154 -4.46 -12.46 10.45
C LEU A 154 -4.68 -11.38 11.50
N MET A 155 -3.87 -10.32 11.52
CA MET A 155 -4.05 -9.21 12.47
C MET A 155 -5.39 -8.49 12.32
N VAL A 156 -5.90 -8.33 11.11
CA VAL A 156 -7.24 -7.74 10.88
C VAL A 156 -8.31 -8.63 11.52
N PHE A 157 -8.29 -9.93 11.26
CA PHE A 157 -9.24 -10.89 11.82
C PHE A 157 -9.12 -11.00 13.34
N GLU A 158 -7.89 -11.10 13.86
CA GLU A 158 -7.62 -11.18 15.31
C GLU A 158 -8.13 -9.93 16.03
N THR A 159 -7.91 -8.75 15.44
CA THR A 159 -8.36 -7.48 16.03
C THR A 159 -9.88 -7.36 15.98
N ALA A 160 -10.50 -7.70 14.85
CA ALA A 160 -11.94 -7.59 14.68
C ALA A 160 -12.72 -8.58 15.59
N LEU A 161 -12.25 -9.81 15.68
CA LEU A 161 -13.00 -10.91 16.31
C LEU A 161 -12.47 -11.35 17.68
N GLY A 162 -11.40 -10.71 18.18
CA GLY A 162 -10.89 -10.89 19.54
C GLY A 162 -10.25 -12.25 19.82
N ARG A 163 -9.90 -13.06 18.80
CA ARG A 163 -9.27 -14.37 18.96
C ARG A 163 -8.20 -14.63 17.91
N LYS A 164 -7.38 -15.66 18.13
CA LYS A 164 -6.35 -16.08 17.18
C LYS A 164 -6.93 -16.89 16.03
N PHE A 165 -6.28 -16.76 14.87
CA PHE A 165 -6.62 -17.47 13.66
C PHE A 165 -5.36 -18.10 13.05
N LYS A 166 -5.56 -19.17 12.29
CA LYS A 166 -4.55 -19.75 11.41
C LYS A 166 -4.83 -19.28 9.98
N GLY A 167 -3.78 -19.15 9.18
CA GLY A 167 -3.92 -18.78 7.78
C GLY A 167 -2.82 -19.42 6.94
N GLU A 168 -3.13 -19.59 5.67
CA GLU A 168 -2.21 -20.15 4.68
C GLU A 168 -2.15 -19.29 3.43
N ILE A 169 -1.05 -19.37 2.71
CA ILE A 169 -0.86 -18.77 1.39
C ILE A 169 -1.19 -19.85 0.38
N VAL A 170 -2.41 -19.79 -0.19
CA VAL A 170 -2.89 -20.76 -1.18
C VAL A 170 -2.21 -20.50 -2.53
N GLU A 171 -2.08 -19.24 -2.91
CA GLU A 171 -1.43 -18.82 -4.15
C GLU A 171 -0.74 -17.47 -3.94
N SER A 172 0.35 -17.24 -4.65
CA SER A 172 1.06 -15.97 -4.61
C SER A 172 1.72 -15.65 -5.94
N VAL A 173 1.52 -14.42 -6.42
CA VAL A 173 2.26 -13.87 -7.57
C VAL A 173 3.77 -13.93 -7.33
N ARG A 174 4.21 -13.75 -6.09
CA ARG A 174 5.63 -13.84 -5.70
C ARG A 174 6.18 -15.26 -5.78
N ARG A 175 5.32 -16.27 -5.73
CA ARG A 175 5.65 -17.69 -5.87
C ARG A 175 5.37 -18.25 -7.27
N GLY A 176 5.10 -17.36 -8.25
CA GLY A 176 4.83 -17.74 -9.63
C GLY A 176 3.35 -17.97 -9.96
N GLY A 177 2.44 -17.72 -9.03
CA GLY A 177 1.00 -17.80 -9.28
C GLY A 177 0.45 -16.60 -10.05
N SER A 178 -0.78 -16.73 -10.52
CA SER A 178 -1.49 -15.69 -11.25
C SER A 178 -2.16 -14.65 -10.36
N ASN A 179 -2.40 -15.00 -9.09
CA ASN A 179 -3.05 -14.14 -8.09
C ASN A 179 -2.39 -14.26 -6.72
N CYS A 180 -2.77 -13.37 -5.81
CA CYS A 180 -2.54 -13.56 -4.38
C CYS A 180 -3.83 -14.10 -3.76
N HIS A 181 -3.73 -15.25 -3.10
CA HIS A 181 -4.84 -15.92 -2.45
C HIS A 181 -4.40 -16.40 -1.05
N ILE A 182 -5.06 -15.88 -0.04
CA ILE A 182 -4.83 -16.23 1.37
C ILE A 182 -6.13 -16.83 1.90
N ALA A 183 -6.03 -17.94 2.61
CA ALA A 183 -7.13 -18.53 3.37
C ALA A 183 -6.91 -18.29 4.86
N ILE A 184 -7.97 -17.88 5.56
CA ILE A 184 -8.02 -17.72 7.02
C ILE A 184 -9.01 -18.75 7.56
N HIS A 185 -8.51 -19.67 8.40
CA HIS A 185 -9.31 -20.73 9.02
C HIS A 185 -10.06 -20.18 10.22
N LEU A 186 -11.35 -20.47 10.28
CA LEU A 186 -12.28 -19.96 11.32
C LEU A 186 -12.34 -20.84 12.56
N SER A 187 -11.79 -22.06 12.49
CA SER A 187 -11.66 -22.99 13.63
C SER A 187 -10.34 -22.80 14.37
#